data_f0c1244eeb405a9cf933da032977ac95
#
_entry.id   f0c1244eeb405a9cf933da032977ac95
#
_cell.length_a   1.000
_cell.length_b   1.000
_cell.length_c   1.000
_cell.angle_alpha   90.00
_cell.angle_beta   90.00
_cell.angle_gamma   90.00
#
_symmetry.space_group_name_H-M   'P 1'
#
loop_
_entity.id
_entity.type
_entity.pdbx_description
1 polymer ?
#
loop_
_entity_poly.entity_id
_entity_poly.type
_entity_poly.pdbx_seq_one_letter_code
_entity_poly.pdbx_strand_id
1 'polypeptide(L)'
;VDEEAHDCADIEGRPAVYTWVSHDVPEMIRHNFPNTTSNRDAWMIGGFSAGAYCAIWTALRTPETYGAAASLSGYDTQIEGQMTNQGDQYLADNTLSVMLANRTPDGMRIYAMAAGDDAVGGAYTALKMASAVKEPDTVTTDVPPTGGHAGPLWREHIPTMLAWWGSS
;
A
#
# COMPACT_ATOMS: atom_id res chain seq x y z
N VAL A 1 10.59 19.87 -2.31
CA VAL A 1 9.48 18.90 -2.23
C VAL A 1 8.54 19.46 -1.21
N ASP A 2 7.32 19.78 -1.63
CA ASP A 2 6.29 20.41 -0.80
C ASP A 2 5.87 19.40 0.27
N GLU A 3 5.99 19.73 1.54
CA GLU A 3 5.61 18.88 2.67
C GLU A 3 4.10 18.56 2.69
N GLU A 4 3.30 19.23 1.86
CA GLU A 4 1.87 18.99 1.71
C GLU A 4 1.52 17.91 0.66
N ALA A 5 2.49 17.23 0.08
CA ALA A 5 2.30 16.27 -1.02
C ALA A 5 2.14 14.80 -0.58
N HIS A 6 1.65 14.55 0.62
CA HIS A 6 1.48 13.18 1.13
C HIS A 6 0.13 12.52 0.77
N ASP A 7 -0.67 13.17 -0.05
CA ASP A 7 -1.96 12.62 -0.46
C ASP A 7 -1.79 11.55 -1.55
N CYS A 8 -2.51 10.44 -1.38
CA CYS A 8 -2.61 9.40 -2.40
C CYS A 8 -3.77 9.61 -3.35
N ALA A 9 -4.74 10.43 -2.97
CA ALA A 9 -5.93 10.71 -3.74
C ALA A 9 -5.69 11.85 -4.73
N ASP A 10 -6.56 11.92 -5.73
CA ASP A 10 -6.67 13.09 -6.59
C ASP A 10 -7.48 14.15 -5.84
N ILE A 11 -6.82 15.17 -5.36
CA ILE A 11 -7.42 16.28 -4.60
C ILE A 11 -7.42 17.52 -5.50
N GLU A 12 -8.55 18.23 -5.56
CA GLU A 12 -8.68 19.44 -6.39
C GLU A 12 -7.60 20.47 -6.04
N GLY A 13 -6.92 20.99 -7.06
CA GLY A 13 -5.80 21.93 -6.91
C GLY A 13 -4.46 21.30 -6.50
N ARG A 14 -4.36 19.98 -6.43
CA ARG A 14 -3.16 19.21 -6.12
C ARG A 14 -2.78 18.29 -7.29
N PRO A 15 -1.56 17.74 -7.34
CA PRO A 15 -1.22 16.69 -8.29
C PRO A 15 -2.17 15.49 -8.17
N ALA A 16 -2.62 14.95 -9.31
CA ALA A 16 -3.48 13.78 -9.39
C ALA A 16 -2.66 12.49 -9.11
N VAL A 17 -2.30 12.27 -7.86
CA VAL A 17 -1.37 11.20 -7.45
C VAL A 17 -2.00 9.83 -7.67
N TYR A 18 -3.28 9.65 -7.36
CA TYR A 18 -3.97 8.39 -7.63
C TYR A 18 -3.97 8.04 -9.11
N THR A 19 -4.40 8.97 -9.97
CA THR A 19 -4.35 8.79 -11.43
C THR A 19 -2.95 8.43 -11.89
N TRP A 20 -1.95 9.14 -11.39
CA TRP A 20 -0.55 8.89 -11.77
C TRP A 20 -0.09 7.49 -11.43
N VAL A 21 -0.30 7.01 -10.20
CA VAL A 21 0.20 5.69 -9.77
C VAL A 21 -0.69 4.53 -10.22
N SER A 22 -2.00 4.75 -10.40
CA SER A 22 -2.94 3.69 -10.81
C SER A 22 -3.03 3.50 -12.31
N HIS A 23 -2.75 4.54 -13.10
CA HIS A 23 -2.96 4.57 -14.55
C HIS A 23 -1.69 4.98 -15.31
N ASP A 24 -1.19 6.20 -15.12
CA ASP A 24 -0.13 6.76 -15.99
C ASP A 24 1.19 5.98 -15.88
N VAL A 25 1.60 5.60 -14.67
CA VAL A 25 2.83 4.83 -14.46
C VAL A 25 2.72 3.42 -15.06
N PRO A 26 1.66 2.63 -14.83
CA PRO A 26 1.45 1.35 -15.50
C PRO A 26 1.44 1.47 -17.03
N GLU A 27 0.77 2.48 -17.60
CA GLU A 27 0.76 2.69 -19.04
C GLU A 27 2.14 3.05 -19.58
N MET A 28 2.84 3.96 -18.91
CA MET A 28 4.21 4.34 -19.26
C MET A 28 5.15 3.11 -19.26
N ILE A 29 5.04 2.24 -18.27
CA ILE A 29 5.85 1.00 -18.19
C ILE A 29 5.51 0.09 -19.37
N ARG A 30 4.24 -0.18 -19.64
CA ARG A 30 3.82 -1.04 -20.77
C ARG A 30 4.24 -0.47 -22.11
N HIS A 31 4.19 0.85 -22.28
CA HIS A 31 4.61 1.52 -23.51
C HIS A 31 6.13 1.42 -23.74
N ASN A 32 6.93 1.63 -22.70
CA ASN A 32 8.39 1.65 -22.82
C ASN A 32 9.02 0.25 -22.72
N PHE A 33 8.29 -0.72 -22.14
CA PHE A 33 8.74 -2.10 -21.95
C PHE A 33 7.69 -3.07 -22.54
N PRO A 34 7.63 -3.24 -23.88
CA PRO A 34 6.53 -3.96 -24.55
C PRO A 34 6.45 -5.45 -24.20
N ASN A 35 7.47 -6.01 -23.56
CA ASN A 35 7.47 -7.40 -23.07
C ASN A 35 6.86 -7.54 -21.66
N THR A 36 6.41 -6.44 -21.06
CA THR A 36 5.75 -6.46 -19.74
C THR A 36 4.35 -7.07 -19.90
N THR A 37 4.05 -8.06 -19.06
CA THR A 37 2.73 -8.69 -19.05
C THR A 37 1.63 -7.74 -18.56
N SER A 38 0.41 -7.93 -19.05
CA SER A 38 -0.78 -7.25 -18.51
C SER A 38 -1.48 -8.04 -17.40
N ASN A 39 -0.99 -9.25 -17.06
CA ASN A 39 -1.54 -10.02 -15.96
C ASN A 39 -1.28 -9.30 -14.63
N ARG A 40 -2.35 -8.92 -13.93
CA ARG A 40 -2.29 -8.20 -12.65
C ARG A 40 -1.44 -8.93 -11.58
N ASP A 41 -1.42 -10.27 -11.59
CA ASP A 41 -0.71 -11.06 -10.59
C ASP A 41 0.83 -10.89 -10.68
N ALA A 42 1.31 -10.41 -11.82
CA ALA A 42 2.71 -10.05 -12.03
C ALA A 42 3.01 -8.57 -11.76
N TRP A 43 2.03 -7.81 -11.23
CA TRP A 43 2.21 -6.41 -10.87
C TRP A 43 2.04 -6.21 -9.37
N MET A 44 3.08 -5.65 -8.77
CA MET A 44 3.07 -5.24 -7.36
C MET A 44 3.34 -3.75 -7.27
N ILE A 45 2.57 -3.05 -6.43
CA ILE A 45 2.87 -1.69 -6.00
C ILE A 45 3.38 -1.74 -4.55
N GLY A 46 4.47 -1.02 -4.26
CA GLY A 46 5.03 -1.01 -2.92
C GLY A 46 5.53 0.37 -2.51
N GLY A 47 5.58 0.59 -1.20
CA GLY A 47 6.06 1.83 -0.65
C GLY A 47 6.42 1.73 0.83
N PHE A 48 6.93 2.83 1.38
CA PHE A 48 7.24 2.94 2.81
C PHE A 48 6.59 4.18 3.40
N SER A 49 6.23 4.14 4.68
CA SER A 49 5.55 5.24 5.40
C SER A 49 4.26 5.66 4.67
N ALA A 50 4.09 6.92 4.33
CA ALA A 50 2.97 7.43 3.53
C ALA A 50 2.82 6.69 2.19
N GLY A 51 3.95 6.38 1.51
CA GLY A 51 3.94 5.58 0.29
C GLY A 51 3.46 4.13 0.49
N ALA A 52 3.61 3.57 1.69
CA ALA A 52 3.10 2.25 2.04
C ALA A 52 1.57 2.23 2.17
N TYR A 53 0.99 3.26 2.81
CA TYR A 53 -0.45 3.47 2.80
C TYR A 53 -0.96 3.62 1.36
N CYS A 54 -0.32 4.51 0.57
CA CYS A 54 -0.65 4.74 -0.83
C CYS A 54 -0.64 3.46 -1.67
N ALA A 55 0.36 2.61 -1.49
CA ALA A 55 0.50 1.38 -2.26
C ALA A 55 -0.69 0.44 -2.03
N ILE A 56 -1.04 0.17 -0.77
CA ILE A 56 -2.18 -0.70 -0.45
C ILE A 56 -3.49 -0.05 -0.87
N TRP A 57 -3.68 1.23 -0.52
CA TRP A 57 -4.89 1.97 -0.86
C TRP A 57 -5.15 1.98 -2.38
N THR A 58 -4.10 2.21 -3.19
CA THR A 58 -4.19 2.17 -4.65
C THR A 58 -4.53 0.78 -5.16
N ALA A 59 -3.82 -0.27 -4.69
CA ALA A 59 -4.08 -1.64 -5.14
C ALA A 59 -5.51 -2.09 -4.85
N LEU A 60 -6.05 -1.76 -3.67
CA LEU A 60 -7.43 -2.09 -3.30
C LEU A 60 -8.47 -1.37 -4.15
N ARG A 61 -8.14 -0.22 -4.74
CA ARG A 61 -9.02 0.58 -5.61
C ARG A 61 -8.85 0.28 -7.09
N THR A 62 -7.71 -0.32 -7.47
CA THR A 62 -7.36 -0.67 -8.86
C THR A 62 -6.95 -2.14 -8.96
N PRO A 63 -7.80 -3.06 -8.50
CA PRO A 63 -7.46 -4.49 -8.44
C PRO A 63 -7.23 -5.12 -9.82
N GLU A 64 -7.70 -4.50 -10.89
CA GLU A 64 -7.45 -4.91 -12.26
C GLU A 64 -6.00 -4.65 -12.72
N THR A 65 -5.30 -3.73 -12.06
CA THR A 65 -3.91 -3.38 -12.39
C THR A 65 -2.91 -4.11 -11.50
N TYR A 66 -3.16 -4.15 -10.19
CA TYR A 66 -2.25 -4.69 -9.20
C TYR A 66 -2.84 -5.92 -8.51
N GLY A 67 -2.18 -7.08 -8.64
CA GLY A 67 -2.53 -8.30 -7.90
C GLY A 67 -1.81 -8.41 -6.56
N ALA A 68 -0.81 -7.55 -6.33
CA ALA A 68 -0.08 -7.51 -5.07
C ALA A 68 0.23 -6.08 -4.62
N ALA A 69 0.31 -5.89 -3.29
CA ALA A 69 0.76 -4.64 -2.68
C ALA A 69 1.74 -4.90 -1.53
N ALA A 70 2.67 -3.98 -1.31
CA ALA A 70 3.65 -4.08 -0.23
C ALA A 70 3.73 -2.79 0.59
N SER A 71 3.60 -2.93 1.90
CA SER A 71 3.72 -1.88 2.90
C SER A 71 4.98 -2.09 3.74
N LEU A 72 5.86 -1.11 3.77
CA LEU A 72 6.97 -1.03 4.70
C LEU A 72 6.69 0.11 5.68
N SER A 73 6.27 -0.23 6.90
CA SER A 73 5.88 0.71 7.96
C SER A 73 4.75 1.67 7.57
N GLY A 74 3.72 1.18 6.89
CA GLY A 74 2.52 1.97 6.59
C GLY A 74 1.59 2.10 7.78
N TYR A 75 0.61 2.97 7.65
CA TYR A 75 -0.47 3.18 8.62
C TYR A 75 -1.83 2.79 8.04
N ASP A 76 -2.80 2.53 8.93
CA ASP A 76 -4.11 2.01 8.54
C ASP A 76 -5.02 3.07 7.90
N THR A 77 -4.87 4.33 8.33
CA THR A 77 -5.60 5.46 7.78
C THR A 77 -4.67 6.63 7.55
N GLN A 78 -5.01 7.51 6.63
CA GLN A 78 -4.20 8.71 6.35
C GLN A 78 -4.10 9.58 7.61
N ILE A 79 -2.89 9.99 7.95
CA ILE A 79 -2.58 10.77 9.16
C ILE A 79 -2.16 12.21 8.86
N GLU A 80 -1.90 12.53 7.59
CA GLU A 80 -1.48 13.86 7.14
C GLU A 80 -1.98 14.13 5.71
N GLY A 81 -1.82 15.36 5.25
CA GLY A 81 -2.23 15.77 3.91
C GLY A 81 -3.70 16.18 3.81
N GLN A 82 -4.16 16.46 2.60
CA GLN A 82 -5.51 16.97 2.36
C GLN A 82 -6.60 15.89 2.48
N MET A 83 -6.24 14.61 2.38
CA MET A 83 -7.19 13.53 2.65
C MET A 83 -7.77 13.63 4.07
N THR A 84 -6.98 14.08 5.05
CA THR A 84 -7.43 14.26 6.43
C THR A 84 -8.50 15.37 6.58
N ASN A 85 -8.57 16.29 5.63
CA ASN A 85 -9.52 17.40 5.62
C ASN A 85 -10.86 17.05 4.94
N GLN A 86 -11.01 15.82 4.42
CA GLN A 86 -12.25 15.40 3.75
C GLN A 86 -13.35 14.93 4.72
N GLY A 87 -13.06 14.91 6.02
CA GLY A 87 -14.00 14.56 7.09
C GLY A 87 -13.93 13.10 7.54
N ASP A 88 -14.50 12.81 8.71
CA ASP A 88 -14.36 11.53 9.40
C ASP A 88 -14.91 10.35 8.60
N GLN A 89 -16.02 10.51 7.91
CA GLN A 89 -16.59 9.44 7.08
C GLN A 89 -15.66 9.08 5.92
N TYR A 90 -15.07 10.10 5.27
CA TYR A 90 -14.10 9.85 4.20
C TYR A 90 -12.88 9.07 4.72
N LEU A 91 -12.34 9.47 5.89
CA LEU A 91 -11.22 8.75 6.49
C LEU A 91 -11.58 7.31 6.87
N ALA A 92 -12.78 7.10 7.44
CA ALA A 92 -13.27 5.77 7.78
C ALA A 92 -13.38 4.87 6.54
N ASP A 93 -13.96 5.37 5.45
CA ASP A 93 -14.12 4.63 4.19
C ASP A 93 -12.78 4.33 3.50
N ASN A 94 -11.74 5.11 3.79
CA ASN A 94 -10.39 4.95 3.25
C ASN A 94 -9.39 4.36 4.28
N THR A 95 -9.87 3.79 5.36
CA THR A 95 -9.07 3.01 6.31
C THR A 95 -8.81 1.61 5.73
N LEU A 96 -7.54 1.20 5.59
CA LEU A 96 -7.16 -0.01 4.85
C LEU A 96 -7.80 -1.28 5.39
N SER A 97 -7.84 -1.45 6.71
CA SER A 97 -8.50 -2.60 7.35
C SER A 97 -10.01 -2.61 7.11
N VAL A 98 -10.66 -1.44 7.02
CA VAL A 98 -12.08 -1.31 6.71
C VAL A 98 -12.32 -1.64 5.23
N MET A 99 -11.46 -1.14 4.33
CA MET A 99 -11.54 -1.48 2.90
C MET A 99 -11.40 -2.99 2.68
N LEU A 100 -10.41 -3.64 3.34
CA LEU A 100 -10.22 -5.10 3.28
C LEU A 100 -11.44 -5.87 3.81
N ALA A 101 -12.02 -5.43 4.93
CA ALA A 101 -13.19 -6.08 5.52
C ALA A 101 -14.44 -5.98 4.63
N ASN A 102 -14.56 -4.92 3.84
CA ASN A 102 -15.78 -4.60 3.07
C ASN A 102 -15.71 -4.95 1.58
N ARG A 103 -14.50 -5.20 1.03
CA ARG A 103 -14.37 -5.55 -0.38
C ARG A 103 -14.80 -6.99 -0.67
N THR A 104 -15.11 -7.25 -1.93
CA THR A 104 -15.21 -8.62 -2.45
C THR A 104 -13.78 -9.11 -2.74
N PRO A 105 -13.34 -10.19 -2.10
CA PRO A 105 -12.00 -10.74 -2.32
C PRO A 105 -11.82 -11.25 -3.75
N ASP A 106 -10.62 -11.06 -4.31
CA ASP A 106 -10.29 -11.43 -5.70
C ASP A 106 -8.88 -12.03 -5.86
N GLY A 107 -8.25 -12.43 -4.75
CA GLY A 107 -6.89 -12.98 -4.70
C GLY A 107 -5.80 -11.92 -4.53
N MET A 108 -6.15 -10.72 -4.03
CA MET A 108 -5.17 -9.69 -3.68
C MET A 108 -4.18 -10.20 -2.64
N ARG A 109 -2.89 -10.01 -2.88
CA ARG A 109 -1.83 -10.38 -1.95
C ARG A 109 -1.19 -9.14 -1.36
N ILE A 110 -1.09 -9.08 -0.04
CA ILE A 110 -0.48 -7.94 0.67
C ILE A 110 0.68 -8.43 1.51
N TYR A 111 1.83 -7.77 1.37
CA TYR A 111 2.96 -7.89 2.30
C TYR A 111 2.99 -6.67 3.19
N ALA A 112 2.96 -6.87 4.51
CA ALA A 112 2.95 -5.80 5.48
C ALA A 112 4.08 -5.98 6.51
N MET A 113 5.12 -5.17 6.38
CA MET A 113 6.27 -5.15 7.27
C MET A 113 6.31 -3.88 8.09
N ALA A 114 6.53 -3.99 9.39
CA ALA A 114 6.90 -2.89 10.27
C ALA A 114 7.52 -3.41 11.56
N ALA A 115 8.48 -2.69 12.14
CA ALA A 115 9.06 -3.06 13.43
C ALA A 115 8.02 -2.99 14.56
N GLY A 116 8.18 -3.86 15.57
CA GLY A 116 7.33 -3.85 16.76
C GLY A 116 7.44 -2.57 17.59
N ASP A 117 8.57 -1.87 17.49
CA ASP A 117 8.84 -0.57 18.13
C ASP A 117 8.60 0.63 17.20
N ASP A 118 7.90 0.43 16.07
CA ASP A 118 7.51 1.52 15.15
C ASP A 118 6.52 2.46 15.83
N ALA A 119 6.95 3.69 16.11
CA ALA A 119 6.15 4.69 16.83
C ALA A 119 4.92 5.19 16.06
N VAL A 120 4.88 4.97 14.74
CA VAL A 120 3.72 5.33 13.88
C VAL A 120 2.65 4.24 13.92
N GLY A 121 2.94 3.07 14.51
CA GLY A 121 1.97 2.00 14.68
C GLY A 121 1.88 1.06 13.48
N GLY A 122 2.91 0.98 12.65
CA GLY A 122 2.94 0.13 11.46
C GLY A 122 2.72 -1.35 11.77
N ALA A 123 3.33 -1.87 12.86
CA ALA A 123 3.12 -3.25 13.28
C ALA A 123 1.65 -3.53 13.66
N TYR A 124 1.02 -2.61 14.37
CA TYR A 124 -0.42 -2.70 14.70
C TYR A 124 -1.27 -2.71 13.42
N THR A 125 -0.94 -1.84 12.46
CA THR A 125 -1.60 -1.79 11.15
C THR A 125 -1.48 -3.11 10.39
N ALA A 126 -0.28 -3.71 10.33
CA ALA A 126 -0.06 -5.00 9.68
C ALA A 126 -0.94 -6.11 10.27
N LEU A 127 -0.98 -6.21 11.60
CA LEU A 127 -1.79 -7.20 12.30
C LEU A 127 -3.30 -6.94 12.14
N LYS A 128 -3.71 -5.68 12.13
CA LYS A 128 -5.11 -5.29 11.92
C LYS A 128 -5.59 -5.64 10.52
N MET A 129 -4.79 -5.39 9.48
CA MET A 129 -5.09 -5.81 8.12
C MET A 129 -5.18 -7.34 8.00
N ALA A 130 -4.24 -8.06 8.64
CA ALA A 130 -4.25 -9.53 8.64
C ALA A 130 -5.50 -10.12 9.30
N SER A 131 -6.06 -9.44 10.31
CA SER A 131 -7.32 -9.88 10.94
C SER A 131 -8.59 -9.47 10.16
N ALA A 132 -8.49 -8.50 9.27
CA ALA A 132 -9.62 -7.99 8.48
C ALA A 132 -9.77 -8.68 7.11
N VAL A 133 -8.68 -9.24 6.58
CA VAL A 133 -8.65 -9.86 5.26
C VAL A 133 -9.53 -11.12 5.21
N LYS A 134 -10.13 -11.37 4.04
CA LYS A 134 -10.95 -12.55 3.76
C LYS A 134 -10.39 -13.32 2.58
N GLU A 135 -10.37 -14.65 2.66
CA GLU A 135 -9.97 -15.49 1.53
C GLU A 135 -10.83 -15.22 0.27
N PRO A 136 -10.23 -15.27 -0.94
CA PRO A 136 -8.85 -15.65 -1.25
C PRO A 136 -7.79 -14.55 -1.11
N ASP A 137 -8.13 -13.35 -0.66
CA ASP A 137 -7.14 -12.31 -0.37
C ASP A 137 -6.26 -12.72 0.80
N THR A 138 -5.00 -12.28 0.83
CA THR A 138 -4.05 -12.64 1.88
C THR A 138 -3.25 -11.43 2.37
N VAL A 139 -2.91 -11.44 3.66
CA VAL A 139 -1.94 -10.50 4.25
C VAL A 139 -0.84 -11.30 4.92
N THR A 140 0.38 -11.18 4.41
CA THR A 140 1.59 -11.71 5.04
C THR A 140 2.20 -10.62 5.91
N THR A 141 2.37 -10.90 7.19
CA THR A 141 2.98 -9.96 8.13
C THR A 141 4.44 -10.31 8.39
N ASP A 142 5.30 -9.28 8.44
CA ASP A 142 6.71 -9.37 8.80
C ASP A 142 6.98 -8.32 9.89
N VAL A 143 7.07 -8.75 11.15
CA VAL A 143 7.16 -7.85 12.30
C VAL A 143 8.45 -8.13 13.09
N PRO A 144 9.60 -7.58 12.64
CA PRO A 144 10.83 -7.64 13.43
C PRO A 144 10.61 -6.91 14.77
N PRO A 145 11.22 -7.36 15.88
CA PRO A 145 10.95 -6.81 17.20
C PRO A 145 11.37 -5.34 17.35
N THR A 146 12.43 -4.93 16.65
CA THR A 146 13.00 -3.57 16.69
C THR A 146 13.43 -3.10 15.32
N GLY A 147 13.63 -1.78 15.17
CA GLY A 147 14.06 -1.14 13.94
C GLY A 147 13.42 0.23 13.71
N GLY A 148 12.38 0.53 14.46
CA GLY A 148 11.66 1.80 14.42
C GLY A 148 11.04 2.11 13.07
N HIS A 149 10.69 3.37 12.87
CA HIS A 149 10.18 3.91 11.60
C HIS A 149 11.34 4.47 10.78
N ALA A 150 12.15 3.60 10.15
CA ALA A 150 13.43 4.04 9.60
C ALA A 150 13.84 3.38 8.28
N GLY A 151 14.44 4.20 7.40
CA GLY A 151 14.94 3.78 6.09
C GLY A 151 15.93 2.61 6.08
N PRO A 152 16.85 2.44 7.06
CA PRO A 152 17.69 1.26 7.14
C PRO A 152 16.90 -0.05 7.24
N LEU A 153 15.88 -0.12 8.12
CA LEU A 153 15.00 -1.27 8.27
C LEU A 153 14.28 -1.58 6.94
N TRP A 154 13.72 -0.57 6.31
CA TRP A 154 13.00 -0.77 5.04
C TRP A 154 13.90 -1.37 3.97
N ARG A 155 15.13 -0.86 3.80
CA ARG A 155 16.10 -1.38 2.85
C ARG A 155 16.50 -2.83 3.14
N GLU A 156 16.62 -3.19 4.41
CA GLU A 156 16.94 -4.56 4.84
C GLU A 156 15.83 -5.55 4.43
N HIS A 157 14.57 -5.13 4.47
CA HIS A 157 13.41 -5.99 4.19
C HIS A 157 12.98 -6.03 2.70
N ILE A 158 13.50 -5.14 1.83
CA ILE A 158 13.21 -5.18 0.39
C ILE A 158 13.51 -6.56 -0.24
N PRO A 159 14.65 -7.23 -0.01
CA PRO A 159 14.91 -8.56 -0.57
C PRO A 159 13.87 -9.60 -0.13
N THR A 160 13.45 -9.59 1.13
CA THR A 160 12.42 -10.48 1.66
C THR A 160 11.06 -10.24 0.99
N MET A 161 10.67 -8.97 0.86
CA MET A 161 9.46 -8.56 0.15
C MET A 161 9.46 -9.03 -1.31
N LEU A 162 10.58 -8.84 -2.02
CA LEU A 162 10.71 -9.26 -3.42
C LEU A 162 10.70 -10.79 -3.55
N ALA A 163 11.33 -11.52 -2.62
CA ALA A 163 11.28 -12.99 -2.59
C ALA A 163 9.85 -13.50 -2.33
N TRP A 164 9.12 -12.85 -1.39
CA TRP A 164 7.71 -13.15 -1.16
C TRP A 164 6.88 -12.95 -2.42
N TRP A 165 7.07 -11.83 -3.12
CA TRP A 165 6.32 -11.55 -4.35
C TRP A 165 6.64 -12.57 -5.46
N GLY A 166 7.90 -12.97 -5.63
CA GLY A 166 8.33 -13.91 -6.66
C GLY A 166 8.02 -15.40 -6.36
N SER A 167 7.54 -15.73 -5.16
CA SER A 167 7.25 -17.11 -4.73
C SER A 167 5.81 -17.57 -5.01
N SER A 168 5.05 -16.85 -5.79
CA SER A 168 3.62 -17.06 -6.05
C SER A 168 3.32 -17.48 -7.45
#